data_f116cc920189d28c3b6be341bc6252a5
#
_entry.id   f116cc920189d28c3b6be341bc6252a5
#
_cell.length_a   1.000
_cell.length_b   1.000
_cell.length_c   1.000
_cell.angle_alpha   90.00
_cell.angle_beta   90.00
_cell.angle_gamma   90.00
#
_symmetry.space_group_name_H-M   'P 1'
#
loop_
_entity.id
_entity.type
_entity.pdbx_description
1 polymer ?
#
loop_
_entity_poly.entity_id
_entity_poly.type
_entity_poly.pdbx_seq_one_letter_code
_entity_poly.pdbx_strand_id
1 'polypeptide(L)'
;MKKIDAHAHIFERIASFGKCGELRPIGNGVCRWANGDEMAIIPKGYGDKEFMAETLLKIMDEEDVEKAILLQGSLYGFQNEYAMETAEKYPDRFKAAVTLDAFCKEADSILNHFINDLHAKVFKFEVSVGGGMMGYHKNFIIDGEPFGKIFEKISKVEKATLVLDIGSPFMESCQVEAVDRLAQKYPNLNIVVCHLLAPRRED
;
A
#
# COMPACT_ATOMS: atom_id res chain seq x y z
N MET A 1 12.06 20.79 13.79
CA MET A 1 12.13 19.31 13.98
C MET A 1 11.89 18.71 12.60
N LYS A 2 12.77 17.82 12.15
CA LYS A 2 12.62 17.20 10.83
C LYS A 2 11.38 16.32 10.81
N LYS A 3 10.52 16.47 9.81
CA LYS A 3 9.30 15.68 9.63
C LYS A 3 9.57 14.53 8.65
N ILE A 4 8.99 13.39 8.91
CA ILE A 4 8.99 12.23 8.00
C ILE A 4 7.54 11.81 7.78
N ASP A 5 7.10 11.73 6.53
CA ASP A 5 5.83 11.16 6.18
C ASP A 5 5.99 9.64 6.00
N ALA A 6 5.37 8.87 6.88
CA ALA A 6 5.46 7.41 6.85
C ALA A 6 4.40 6.76 5.95
N HIS A 7 3.51 7.53 5.30
CA HIS A 7 2.41 7.00 4.50
C HIS A 7 2.03 7.92 3.34
N ALA A 8 2.91 8.06 2.36
CA ALA A 8 2.65 8.81 1.15
C ALA A 8 2.33 7.89 -0.03
N HIS A 9 1.64 8.42 -1.03
CA HIS A 9 1.33 7.74 -2.27
C HIS A 9 1.69 8.61 -3.47
N ILE A 10 2.15 7.97 -4.53
CA ILE A 10 2.32 8.57 -5.86
C ILE A 10 1.78 7.60 -6.91
N PHE A 11 1.25 8.13 -8.00
CA PHE A 11 0.76 7.31 -9.10
C PHE A 11 0.74 8.11 -10.42
N GLU A 12 1.18 7.46 -11.48
CA GLU A 12 1.13 8.01 -12.83
C GLU A 12 -0.28 8.03 -13.39
N ARG A 13 -1.11 7.10 -12.92
CA ARG A 13 -2.54 7.00 -13.24
C ARG A 13 -3.25 6.12 -12.22
N ILE A 14 -4.54 6.33 -12.07
CA ILE A 14 -5.39 5.43 -11.30
C ILE A 14 -5.93 4.37 -12.26
N ALA A 15 -5.61 3.10 -11.97
CA ALA A 15 -6.07 1.94 -12.72
C ALA A 15 -6.22 0.78 -11.72
N SER A 16 -7.33 0.70 -11.04
CA SER A 16 -7.55 -0.27 -9.98
C SER A 16 -8.83 -1.08 -10.18
N PHE A 17 -8.97 -2.09 -9.34
CA PHE A 17 -10.13 -2.94 -9.24
C PHE A 17 -10.43 -3.19 -7.76
N GLY A 18 -11.69 -3.08 -7.37
CA GLY A 18 -12.12 -3.25 -5.98
C GLY A 18 -13.53 -3.83 -5.88
N LYS A 19 -14.16 -3.70 -4.72
CA LYS A 19 -15.51 -4.23 -4.46
C LYS A 19 -16.60 -3.70 -5.39
N CYS A 20 -16.39 -2.52 -5.99
CA CYS A 20 -17.33 -1.91 -6.92
C CYS A 20 -16.87 -2.04 -8.39
N GLY A 21 -15.97 -2.97 -8.67
CA GLY A 21 -15.40 -3.23 -10.00
C GLY A 21 -14.21 -2.33 -10.32
N GLU A 22 -14.09 -1.92 -11.57
CA GLU A 22 -13.06 -1.00 -12.05
C GLU A 22 -13.23 0.39 -11.42
N LEU A 23 -12.11 1.00 -11.04
CA LEU A 23 -12.04 2.43 -10.70
C LEU A 23 -11.21 3.15 -11.75
N ARG A 24 -11.78 4.16 -12.38
CA ARG A 24 -11.11 4.94 -13.41
C ARG A 24 -11.14 6.44 -13.12
N PRO A 25 -10.09 7.19 -13.44
CA PRO A 25 -10.09 8.64 -13.30
C PRO A 25 -10.98 9.29 -14.38
N ILE A 26 -11.79 10.27 -13.98
CA ILE A 26 -12.66 11.04 -14.87
C ILE A 26 -12.24 12.52 -14.99
N GLY A 27 -11.22 12.93 -14.22
CA GLY A 27 -10.64 14.26 -14.23
C GLY A 27 -10.90 15.05 -12.95
N ASN A 28 -10.17 16.15 -12.77
CA ASN A 28 -10.25 17.02 -11.60
C ASN A 28 -10.03 16.28 -10.25
N GLY A 29 -9.20 15.26 -10.24
CA GLY A 29 -8.94 14.45 -9.04
C GLY A 29 -10.06 13.47 -8.68
N VAL A 30 -11.09 13.35 -9.52
CA VAL A 30 -12.27 12.50 -9.27
C VAL A 30 -12.14 11.20 -10.07
N CYS A 31 -12.55 10.12 -9.43
CA CYS A 31 -12.65 8.79 -10.03
C CYS A 31 -14.09 8.29 -9.97
N ARG A 32 -14.41 7.36 -10.88
CA ARG A 32 -15.72 6.70 -10.94
C ARG A 32 -15.54 5.19 -10.91
N TRP A 33 -16.28 4.54 -10.04
CA TRP A 33 -16.41 3.09 -9.98
C TRP A 33 -17.29 2.55 -11.10
N ALA A 34 -17.14 1.27 -11.44
CA ALA A 34 -17.97 0.60 -12.44
C ALA A 34 -19.46 0.59 -12.08
N ASN A 35 -19.82 0.66 -10.81
CA ASN A 35 -21.21 0.79 -10.36
C ASN A 35 -21.78 2.22 -10.49
N GLY A 36 -20.95 3.20 -10.95
CA GLY A 36 -21.34 4.59 -11.17
C GLY A 36 -21.01 5.55 -10.01
N ASP A 37 -20.63 5.05 -8.85
CA ASP A 37 -20.25 5.89 -7.71
C ASP A 37 -18.99 6.69 -7.99
N GLU A 38 -18.97 7.95 -7.55
CA GLU A 38 -17.81 8.83 -7.70
C GLU A 38 -17.15 9.12 -6.36
N MET A 39 -15.83 9.30 -6.40
CA MET A 39 -15.07 9.73 -5.24
C MET A 39 -13.91 10.64 -5.65
N ALA A 40 -13.65 11.67 -4.84
CA ALA A 40 -12.44 12.47 -4.96
C ALA A 40 -11.27 11.71 -4.34
N ILE A 41 -10.19 11.53 -5.10
CA ILE A 41 -8.97 10.86 -4.65
C ILE A 41 -7.82 11.85 -4.56
N ILE A 42 -7.67 12.72 -5.58
CA ILE A 42 -6.62 13.73 -5.58
C ILE A 42 -7.23 15.04 -5.06
N PRO A 43 -6.65 15.66 -4.02
CA PRO A 43 -7.13 16.95 -3.55
C PRO A 43 -7.09 18.01 -4.66
N LYS A 44 -8.03 18.91 -4.63
CA LYS A 44 -8.14 19.98 -5.64
C LYS A 44 -6.86 20.80 -5.74
N GLY A 45 -6.34 20.93 -6.95
CA GLY A 45 -5.11 21.69 -7.24
C GLY A 45 -3.81 20.88 -7.22
N TYR A 46 -3.86 19.59 -6.86
CA TYR A 46 -2.67 18.73 -6.78
C TYR A 46 -2.53 17.71 -7.90
N GLY A 47 -3.49 17.64 -8.82
CA GLY A 47 -3.44 16.77 -10.01
C GLY A 47 -4.81 16.63 -10.65
N ASP A 48 -4.83 16.06 -11.85
CA ASP A 48 -6.07 15.77 -12.61
C ASP A 48 -6.44 14.28 -12.52
N LYS A 49 -5.58 13.41 -13.04
CA LYS A 49 -5.76 11.95 -13.07
C LYS A 49 -4.56 11.20 -12.50
N GLU A 50 -3.49 11.94 -12.22
CA GLU A 50 -2.21 11.49 -11.72
C GLU A 50 -1.82 12.29 -10.47
N PHE A 51 -0.96 11.71 -9.64
CA PHE A 51 -0.30 12.39 -8.54
C PHE A 51 1.18 12.02 -8.55
N MET A 52 1.97 12.84 -9.24
CA MET A 52 3.36 12.54 -9.57
C MET A 52 4.30 12.84 -8.40
N ALA A 53 5.48 12.22 -8.44
CA ALA A 53 6.53 12.42 -7.45
C ALA A 53 6.93 13.90 -7.30
N GLU A 54 6.99 14.64 -8.39
CA GLU A 54 7.33 16.06 -8.39
C GLU A 54 6.28 16.92 -7.66
N THR A 55 5.00 16.54 -7.75
CA THR A 55 3.93 17.19 -6.97
C THR A 55 4.11 16.93 -5.47
N LEU A 56 4.40 15.68 -5.10
CA LEU A 56 4.66 15.32 -3.71
C LEU A 56 5.90 16.04 -3.16
N LEU A 57 7.00 16.07 -3.93
CA LEU A 57 8.23 16.79 -3.53
C LEU A 57 7.96 18.27 -3.24
N LYS A 58 7.17 18.91 -4.11
CA LYS A 58 6.79 20.33 -3.89
C LYS A 58 6.02 20.49 -2.57
N ILE A 59 5.04 19.65 -2.29
CA ILE A 59 4.29 19.69 -1.04
C ILE A 59 5.20 19.43 0.16
N MET A 60 6.10 18.44 0.06
CA MET A 60 7.05 18.13 1.11
C MET A 60 7.96 19.33 1.42
N ASP A 61 8.41 20.06 0.39
CA ASP A 61 9.25 21.24 0.57
C ASP A 61 8.46 22.40 1.20
N GLU A 62 7.21 22.61 0.80
CA GLU A 62 6.32 23.62 1.37
C GLU A 62 5.96 23.34 2.84
N GLU A 63 5.89 22.06 3.24
CA GLU A 63 5.48 21.61 4.58
C GLU A 63 6.67 21.22 5.48
N ASP A 64 7.92 21.44 5.10
CA ASP A 64 9.13 21.02 5.83
C ASP A 64 9.19 19.50 6.10
N VAL A 65 8.69 18.68 5.18
CA VAL A 65 8.80 17.22 5.21
C VAL A 65 10.10 16.78 4.53
N GLU A 66 11.03 16.24 5.32
CA GLU A 66 12.35 15.86 4.82
C GLU A 66 12.28 14.58 3.97
N LYS A 67 11.56 13.58 4.44
CA LYS A 67 11.49 12.25 3.80
C LYS A 67 10.08 11.71 3.81
N ALA A 68 9.80 10.84 2.84
CA ALA A 68 8.55 10.07 2.83
C ALA A 68 8.77 8.60 2.47
N ILE A 69 7.86 7.74 2.93
CA ILE A 69 7.77 6.36 2.51
C ILE A 69 6.61 6.27 1.50
N LEU A 70 6.95 5.89 0.26
CA LEU A 70 5.97 5.71 -0.80
C LEU A 70 5.32 4.34 -0.65
N LEU A 71 4.12 4.31 -0.14
CA LEU A 71 3.36 3.09 0.06
C LEU A 71 2.47 2.80 -1.16
N GLN A 72 2.20 1.52 -1.37
CA GLN A 72 1.26 1.08 -2.38
C GLN A 72 -0.17 1.09 -1.83
N GLY A 73 -1.15 1.28 -2.70
CA GLY A 73 -2.57 1.21 -2.34
C GLY A 73 -3.37 0.55 -3.45
N SER A 74 -4.21 -0.41 -3.11
CA SER A 74 -5.08 -1.08 -4.07
C SER A 74 -6.03 -0.09 -4.76
N LEU A 75 -6.41 0.97 -4.05
CA LEU A 75 -7.32 2.00 -4.54
C LEU A 75 -6.79 2.74 -5.79
N TYR A 76 -5.47 2.92 -5.91
CA TYR A 76 -4.86 3.60 -7.08
C TYR A 76 -4.47 2.61 -8.19
N GLY A 77 -4.45 1.33 -7.88
CA GLY A 77 -3.73 0.32 -8.60
C GLY A 77 -2.25 0.27 -8.16
N PHE A 78 -1.59 -0.82 -8.47
CA PHE A 78 -0.21 -1.03 -8.05
C PHE A 78 0.75 -0.20 -8.91
N GLN A 79 1.62 0.56 -8.27
CA GLN A 79 2.59 1.48 -8.88
C GLN A 79 4.02 1.09 -8.48
N ASN A 80 4.31 -0.21 -8.38
CA ASN A 80 5.54 -0.74 -7.80
C ASN A 80 6.79 -0.17 -8.49
N GLU A 81 6.90 -0.33 -9.81
CA GLU A 81 8.06 0.11 -10.59
C GLU A 81 8.25 1.62 -10.47
N TYR A 82 7.19 2.40 -10.68
CA TYR A 82 7.24 3.85 -10.58
C TYR A 82 7.69 4.34 -9.19
N ALA A 83 7.21 3.71 -8.13
CA ALA A 83 7.62 4.06 -6.77
C ALA A 83 9.09 3.70 -6.50
N MET A 84 9.55 2.54 -6.98
CA MET A 84 10.94 2.12 -6.83
C MET A 84 11.89 3.01 -7.65
N GLU A 85 11.58 3.31 -8.91
CA GLU A 85 12.33 4.25 -9.76
C GLU A 85 12.40 5.65 -9.13
N THR A 86 11.27 6.11 -8.54
CA THR A 86 11.23 7.38 -7.82
C THR A 86 12.15 7.38 -6.60
N ALA A 87 12.17 6.29 -5.83
CA ALA A 87 13.05 6.18 -4.66
C ALA A 87 14.53 6.06 -5.07
N GLU A 88 14.83 5.46 -6.21
CA GLU A 88 16.18 5.45 -6.79
C GLU A 88 16.62 6.84 -7.29
N LYS A 89 15.71 7.56 -7.95
CA LYS A 89 15.96 8.93 -8.46
C LYS A 89 16.16 9.95 -7.32
N TYR A 90 15.46 9.77 -6.19
CA TYR A 90 15.50 10.67 -5.04
C TYR A 90 15.80 9.94 -3.72
N PRO A 91 16.98 9.30 -3.58
CA PRO A 91 17.27 8.37 -2.49
C PRO A 91 17.32 9.01 -1.09
N ASP A 92 17.57 10.33 -1.04
CA ASP A 92 17.58 11.11 0.19
C ASP A 92 16.18 11.57 0.64
N ARG A 93 15.19 11.47 -0.26
CA ARG A 93 13.81 11.92 -0.03
C ARG A 93 12.85 10.76 0.16
N PHE A 94 13.03 9.66 -0.58
CA PHE A 94 12.06 8.58 -0.62
C PHE A 94 12.65 7.22 -0.27
N LYS A 95 11.79 6.41 0.35
CA LYS A 95 11.85 4.95 0.34
C LYS A 95 10.54 4.45 -0.21
N ALA A 96 10.58 3.34 -0.97
CA ALA A 96 9.38 2.79 -1.59
C ALA A 96 9.04 1.41 -1.03
N ALA A 97 7.75 1.16 -0.92
CA ALA A 97 7.19 -0.16 -0.68
C ALA A 97 6.70 -0.76 -2.00
N VAL A 98 6.72 -2.09 -2.06
CA VAL A 98 6.09 -2.86 -3.13
C VAL A 98 4.89 -3.64 -2.59
N THR A 99 3.99 -4.03 -3.48
CA THR A 99 2.85 -4.87 -3.18
C THR A 99 2.57 -5.84 -4.31
N LEU A 100 1.88 -6.91 -4.02
CA LEU A 100 1.34 -7.83 -5.02
C LEU A 100 0.01 -8.39 -4.54
N ASP A 101 -0.78 -8.90 -5.47
CA ASP A 101 -1.93 -9.71 -5.14
C ASP A 101 -1.48 -11.15 -4.86
N ALA A 102 -1.63 -11.58 -3.61
CA ALA A 102 -1.22 -12.91 -3.16
C ALA A 102 -1.95 -14.05 -3.88
N PHE A 103 -3.12 -13.78 -4.45
CA PHE A 103 -3.92 -14.75 -5.20
C PHE A 103 -3.55 -14.81 -6.69
N CYS A 104 -2.65 -13.93 -7.14
CA CYS A 104 -2.15 -13.97 -8.51
C CYS A 104 -1.41 -15.29 -8.75
N LYS A 105 -1.65 -15.92 -9.91
CA LYS A 105 -1.01 -17.20 -10.27
C LYS A 105 0.52 -17.13 -10.21
N GLU A 106 1.10 -16.00 -10.60
CA GLU A 106 2.54 -15.77 -10.65
C GLU A 106 3.07 -14.97 -9.42
N ALA A 107 2.32 -14.95 -8.32
CA ALA A 107 2.68 -14.19 -7.13
C ALA A 107 4.11 -14.47 -6.64
N ASP A 108 4.57 -15.72 -6.75
CA ASP A 108 5.92 -16.13 -6.38
C ASP A 108 7.01 -15.50 -7.26
N SER A 109 6.79 -15.49 -8.57
CA SER A 109 7.71 -14.85 -9.55
C SER A 109 7.75 -13.34 -9.36
N ILE A 110 6.58 -12.71 -9.13
CA ILE A 110 6.46 -11.28 -8.87
C ILE A 110 7.24 -10.90 -7.60
N LEU A 111 7.05 -11.66 -6.52
CA LEU A 111 7.77 -11.42 -5.27
C LEU A 111 9.29 -11.58 -5.44
N ASN A 112 9.73 -12.61 -6.19
CA ASN A 112 11.14 -12.82 -6.48
C ASN A 112 11.74 -11.65 -7.26
N HIS A 113 11.02 -11.12 -8.26
CA HIS A 113 11.43 -9.92 -8.97
C HIS A 113 11.60 -8.72 -8.01
N PHE A 114 10.63 -8.47 -7.14
CA PHE A 114 10.73 -7.37 -6.18
C PHE A 114 11.91 -7.50 -5.21
N ILE A 115 12.18 -8.73 -4.74
CA ILE A 115 13.28 -8.98 -3.80
C ILE A 115 14.63 -8.92 -4.50
N ASN A 116 14.79 -9.60 -5.64
CA ASN A 116 16.08 -9.84 -6.26
C ASN A 116 16.49 -8.73 -7.24
N ASP A 117 15.55 -8.22 -8.02
CA ASP A 117 15.84 -7.24 -9.08
C ASP A 117 15.64 -5.81 -8.60
N LEU A 118 14.54 -5.53 -7.88
CA LEU A 118 14.24 -4.20 -7.33
C LEU A 118 14.85 -3.98 -5.93
N HIS A 119 15.38 -5.02 -5.30
CA HIS A 119 15.98 -4.95 -3.96
C HIS A 119 15.04 -4.35 -2.89
N ALA A 120 13.74 -4.61 -3.02
CA ALA A 120 12.72 -4.10 -2.11
C ALA A 120 12.94 -4.55 -0.67
N LYS A 121 12.75 -3.63 0.28
CA LYS A 121 12.86 -3.87 1.72
C LYS A 121 11.54 -3.58 2.46
N VAL A 122 10.62 -2.87 1.84
CA VAL A 122 9.32 -2.54 2.41
C VAL A 122 8.25 -3.17 1.53
N PHE A 123 7.36 -3.91 2.15
CA PHE A 123 6.28 -4.64 1.50
C PHE A 123 4.97 -4.21 2.14
N LYS A 124 4.04 -3.64 1.38
CA LYS A 124 2.75 -3.23 1.91
C LYS A 124 1.63 -4.09 1.33
N PHE A 125 0.73 -4.55 2.19
CA PHE A 125 -0.49 -5.22 1.77
C PHE A 125 -1.71 -4.50 2.33
N GLU A 126 -2.56 -4.03 1.45
CA GLU A 126 -3.86 -3.50 1.80
C GLU A 126 -4.88 -4.63 1.67
N VAL A 127 -5.25 -5.21 2.80
CA VAL A 127 -6.16 -6.37 2.85
C VAL A 127 -7.58 -5.98 3.25
N SER A 128 -7.83 -4.70 3.52
CA SER A 128 -9.12 -4.21 4.01
C SER A 128 -10.31 -4.58 3.09
N VAL A 129 -11.49 -4.67 3.68
CA VAL A 129 -12.75 -4.89 2.93
C VAL A 129 -13.13 -3.66 2.09
N GLY A 130 -12.65 -2.48 2.44
CA GLY A 130 -12.92 -1.22 1.74
C GLY A 130 -12.25 -1.13 0.38
N GLY A 131 -11.01 -0.65 0.38
CA GLY A 131 -10.18 -0.48 -0.82
C GLY A 131 -9.21 -1.61 -1.07
N GLY A 132 -9.08 -2.57 -0.15
CA GLY A 132 -8.10 -3.63 -0.21
C GLY A 132 -8.62 -4.95 -0.80
N MET A 133 -7.78 -5.98 -0.68
CA MET A 133 -7.98 -7.26 -1.36
C MET A 133 -9.26 -8.00 -0.94
N MET A 134 -9.71 -7.86 0.31
CA MET A 134 -11.00 -8.45 0.74
C MET A 134 -12.22 -7.74 0.12
N GLY A 135 -12.02 -6.61 -0.54
CA GLY A 135 -13.07 -5.97 -1.32
C GLY A 135 -13.42 -6.71 -2.62
N TYR A 136 -12.49 -7.52 -3.16
CA TYR A 136 -12.67 -8.21 -4.45
C TYR A 136 -12.24 -9.68 -4.46
N HIS A 137 -11.64 -10.18 -3.38
CA HIS A 137 -11.42 -11.60 -3.14
C HIS A 137 -12.39 -12.15 -2.09
N LYS A 138 -12.54 -13.46 -2.04
CA LYS A 138 -13.20 -14.11 -0.91
C LYS A 138 -12.41 -13.84 0.37
N ASN A 139 -13.09 -13.82 1.49
CA ASN A 139 -12.45 -13.62 2.78
C ASN A 139 -11.38 -14.68 3.04
N PHE A 140 -10.27 -14.23 3.60
CA PHE A 140 -9.09 -15.03 3.89
C PHE A 140 -8.50 -14.64 5.24
N ILE A 141 -7.65 -15.49 5.78
CA ILE A 141 -6.86 -15.19 6.98
C ILE A 141 -5.47 -14.78 6.53
N ILE A 142 -4.98 -13.62 7.01
CA ILE A 142 -3.72 -13.02 6.52
C ILE A 142 -2.47 -13.82 6.90
N ASP A 143 -2.51 -14.66 7.92
CA ASP A 143 -1.43 -15.58 8.26
C ASP A 143 -1.60 -16.98 7.68
N GLY A 144 -2.70 -17.20 6.93
CA GLY A 144 -2.98 -18.41 6.16
C GLY A 144 -2.46 -18.35 4.71
N GLU A 145 -2.80 -19.37 3.91
CA GLU A 145 -2.46 -19.38 2.48
C GLU A 145 -3.41 -18.45 1.68
N PRO A 146 -2.92 -17.75 0.64
CA PRO A 146 -1.56 -17.84 0.09
C PRO A 146 -0.54 -16.91 0.76
N PHE A 147 -0.95 -16.02 1.65
CA PHE A 147 -0.05 -15.04 2.29
C PHE A 147 1.08 -15.66 3.11
N GLY A 148 0.83 -16.80 3.76
CA GLY A 148 1.82 -17.47 4.58
C GLY A 148 3.15 -17.73 3.87
N LYS A 149 3.10 -18.18 2.59
CA LYS A 149 4.31 -18.37 1.77
C LYS A 149 5.01 -17.06 1.41
N ILE A 150 4.23 -16.02 1.12
CA ILE A 150 4.74 -14.70 0.77
C ILE A 150 5.47 -14.10 1.97
N PHE A 151 4.84 -14.11 3.14
CA PHE A 151 5.43 -13.56 4.36
C PHE A 151 6.64 -14.37 4.85
N GLU A 152 6.65 -15.70 4.64
CA GLU A 152 7.84 -16.52 4.89
C GLU A 152 9.03 -16.08 4.01
N LYS A 153 8.82 -15.77 2.73
CA LYS A 153 9.87 -15.24 1.86
C LYS A 153 10.33 -13.84 2.29
N ILE A 154 9.38 -12.95 2.57
CA ILE A 154 9.69 -11.59 3.04
C ILE A 154 10.48 -11.61 4.34
N SER A 155 10.17 -12.53 5.26
CA SER A 155 10.88 -12.64 6.55
C SER A 155 12.37 -13.02 6.43
N LYS A 156 12.78 -13.57 5.28
CA LYS A 156 14.17 -13.90 4.96
C LYS A 156 14.95 -12.72 4.37
N VAL A 157 14.27 -11.64 4.02
CA VAL A 157 14.89 -10.41 3.51
C VAL A 157 15.45 -9.62 4.69
N GLU A 158 16.73 -9.32 4.65
CA GLU A 158 17.42 -8.58 5.72
C GLU A 158 16.78 -7.20 5.93
N LYS A 159 16.39 -6.91 7.17
CA LYS A 159 15.75 -5.63 7.59
C LYS A 159 14.44 -5.35 6.85
N ALA A 160 13.73 -6.40 6.44
CA ALA A 160 12.43 -6.21 5.82
C ALA A 160 11.42 -5.57 6.77
N THR A 161 10.53 -4.79 6.18
CA THR A 161 9.36 -4.22 6.87
C THR A 161 8.09 -4.64 6.12
N LEU A 162 7.17 -5.25 6.85
CA LEU A 162 5.84 -5.60 6.39
C LEU A 162 4.84 -4.56 6.91
N VAL A 163 4.21 -3.85 6.00
CA VAL A 163 3.18 -2.85 6.31
C VAL A 163 1.81 -3.43 5.98
N LEU A 164 0.93 -3.49 6.95
CA LEU A 164 -0.38 -4.10 6.83
C LEU A 164 -1.48 -3.05 7.04
N ASP A 165 -2.34 -2.88 6.04
CA ASP A 165 -3.60 -2.16 6.17
C ASP A 165 -4.73 -3.18 6.28
N ILE A 166 -5.16 -3.44 7.50
CA ILE A 166 -6.21 -4.41 7.81
C ILE A 166 -7.57 -3.75 8.05
N GLY A 167 -7.69 -2.45 7.77
CA GLY A 167 -8.90 -1.68 7.99
C GLY A 167 -9.07 -1.24 9.43
N SER A 168 -10.30 -0.94 9.82
CA SER A 168 -10.68 -0.44 11.14
C SER A 168 -11.35 -1.53 11.99
N PRO A 169 -11.46 -1.34 13.32
CA PRO A 169 -12.24 -2.21 14.20
C PRO A 169 -13.63 -2.51 13.62
N PHE A 170 -14.16 -3.71 13.89
CA PHE A 170 -15.44 -4.22 13.37
C PHE A 170 -15.46 -4.56 11.85
N MET A 171 -14.39 -4.31 11.12
CA MET A 171 -14.25 -4.86 9.76
C MET A 171 -13.77 -6.31 9.86
N GLU A 172 -14.27 -7.17 8.98
CA GLU A 172 -13.85 -8.57 8.90
C GLU A 172 -12.36 -8.72 8.58
N SER A 173 -11.80 -7.72 7.91
CA SER A 173 -10.36 -7.64 7.61
C SER A 173 -9.50 -7.23 8.81
N CYS A 174 -10.08 -6.76 9.91
CA CYS A 174 -9.34 -6.34 11.11
C CYS A 174 -8.90 -7.58 11.92
N GLN A 175 -7.89 -8.28 11.42
CA GLN A 175 -7.43 -9.57 11.95
C GLN A 175 -6.22 -9.39 12.87
N VAL A 176 -6.42 -8.71 14.01
CA VAL A 176 -5.35 -8.38 14.95
C VAL A 176 -4.64 -9.62 15.49
N GLU A 177 -5.40 -10.69 15.78
CA GLU A 177 -4.83 -11.96 16.26
C GLU A 177 -3.96 -12.65 15.20
N ALA A 178 -4.28 -12.50 13.92
CA ALA A 178 -3.44 -13.01 12.85
C ALA A 178 -2.14 -12.20 12.72
N VAL A 179 -2.20 -10.87 12.93
CA VAL A 179 -1.00 -10.03 13.00
C VAL A 179 -0.11 -10.42 14.17
N ASP A 180 -0.70 -10.68 15.35
CA ASP A 180 0.04 -11.15 16.52
C ASP A 180 0.74 -12.48 16.25
N ARG A 181 0.06 -13.46 15.65
CA ARG A 181 0.69 -14.73 15.24
C ARG A 181 1.82 -14.55 14.23
N LEU A 182 1.69 -13.61 13.27
CA LEU A 182 2.76 -13.27 12.34
C LEU A 182 3.97 -12.68 13.06
N ALA A 183 3.76 -11.77 14.02
CA ALA A 183 4.83 -11.18 14.81
C ALA A 183 5.58 -12.23 15.66
N GLN A 184 4.85 -13.17 16.25
CA GLN A 184 5.45 -14.29 16.99
C GLN A 184 6.22 -15.25 16.08
N LYS A 185 5.68 -15.54 14.88
CA LYS A 185 6.29 -16.46 13.92
C LYS A 185 7.56 -15.89 13.28
N TYR A 186 7.59 -14.57 13.06
CA TYR A 186 8.69 -13.89 12.35
C TYR A 186 9.28 -12.75 13.20
N PRO A 187 9.97 -13.03 14.32
CA PRO A 187 10.41 -12.01 15.28
C PRO A 187 11.44 -11.02 14.72
N ASN A 188 12.09 -11.34 13.60
CA ASN A 188 13.03 -10.45 12.91
C ASN A 188 12.38 -9.58 11.84
N LEU A 189 11.09 -9.76 11.56
CA LEU A 189 10.35 -8.96 10.60
C LEU A 189 9.74 -7.75 11.31
N ASN A 190 10.04 -6.55 10.82
CA ASN A 190 9.35 -5.36 11.28
C ASN A 190 7.92 -5.37 10.74
N ILE A 191 6.92 -5.36 11.62
CA ILE A 191 5.51 -5.30 11.22
C ILE A 191 4.94 -3.95 11.63
N VAL A 192 4.35 -3.25 10.69
CA VAL A 192 3.68 -1.96 10.88
C VAL A 192 2.22 -2.10 10.49
N VAL A 193 1.31 -1.72 11.38
CA VAL A 193 -0.12 -1.67 11.10
C VAL A 193 -0.51 -0.23 10.76
N CYS A 194 -1.17 -0.03 9.62
CA CYS A 194 -1.55 1.28 9.15
C CYS A 194 -2.62 1.95 10.03
N HIS A 195 -2.61 3.28 10.04
CA HIS A 195 -3.67 4.14 10.59
C HIS A 195 -4.04 3.88 12.06
N LEU A 196 -3.19 3.20 12.85
CA LEU A 196 -3.52 2.74 14.21
C LEU A 196 -4.87 1.99 14.26
N LEU A 197 -5.19 1.23 13.19
CA LEU A 197 -6.49 0.59 12.94
C LEU A 197 -7.65 1.57 12.75
N ALA A 198 -7.37 2.84 12.48
CA ALA A 198 -8.36 3.90 12.29
C ALA A 198 -9.52 3.85 13.31
N PRO A 199 -9.23 3.84 14.65
CA PRO A 199 -10.28 3.74 15.65
C PRO A 199 -11.18 4.95 15.57
N ARG A 200 -12.46 4.77 15.82
CA ARG A 200 -13.38 5.87 16.04
C ARG A 200 -13.30 6.34 17.49
N ARG A 201 -13.78 7.54 17.76
CA ARG A 201 -13.74 8.10 19.11
C ARG A 201 -14.54 7.29 20.15
N GLU A 202 -15.47 6.46 19.66
CA GLU A 202 -16.36 5.62 20.48
C GLU A 202 -15.86 4.16 20.61
N ASP A 203 -14.74 3.80 20.00
CA ASP A 203 -14.18 2.43 20.00
C ASP A 203 -13.38 2.12 21.30
#